data_d12fa6ec2bd648e8078e661391a15a1b
#
_entry.id   d12fa6ec2bd648e8078e661391a15a1b
#
_cell.length_a   1.000
_cell.length_b   1.000
_cell.length_c   1.000
_cell.angle_alpha   90.00
_cell.angle_beta   90.00
_cell.angle_gamma   90.00
#
_symmetry.space_group_name_H-M   'P 1'
#
loop_
_entity.id
_entity.type
_entity.pdbx_description
1 polymer ?
#
loop_
_entity_poly.entity_id
_entity_poly.type
_entity_poly.pdbx_seq_one_letter_code
_entity_poly.pdbx_strand_id
1 'polypeptide(L)'
;AIAHKTYFGQLPEVRIPITEIKRFALNLQANVDSVQYTITMDGDTLQPDTDGKYTLTYGTYIIKASKQGYRCFRTGLTITDGTEGDQTCIVEMVEAGANGWDGTTLAEAELVDGVYQITSGAELAWFAARVNGGDYSISAKLMNDIDLCAYDWTPIGGEKSKTAYQGTFEGNGHTVDGLYIHNDKTYQALFGYIMNSHISGITVCGEVSAKQYVAGVVAYMGTKSYVDRCASNATVT
;
A
#
# COMPACT_ATOMS: atom_id res chain seq x y z
N ALA A 1 65.75 -35.49 4.65
CA ALA A 1 64.43 -35.26 3.97
C ALA A 1 63.32 -35.64 4.93
N ILE A 2 62.63 -34.66 5.47
CA ILE A 2 61.51 -34.89 6.37
C ILE A 2 60.23 -34.93 5.45
N ALA A 3 59.64 -36.13 5.36
CA ALA A 3 58.35 -36.29 4.64
C ALA A 3 57.26 -35.77 5.48
N HIS A 4 56.64 -34.66 5.04
CA HIS A 4 55.34 -34.20 5.56
C HIS A 4 54.24 -35.13 5.05
N LYS A 5 53.70 -35.94 5.94
CA LYS A 5 52.49 -36.72 5.68
C LYS A 5 51.30 -35.80 5.85
N THR A 6 50.75 -35.30 4.73
CA THR A 6 49.46 -34.56 4.74
C THR A 6 48.37 -35.56 4.99
N TYR A 7 47.75 -35.53 6.18
CA TYR A 7 46.55 -36.27 6.47
C TYR A 7 45.37 -35.54 5.80
N PHE A 8 44.92 -36.00 4.66
CA PHE A 8 43.60 -35.74 4.18
C PHE A 8 42.64 -36.67 4.94
N GLY A 9 42.22 -36.25 6.10
CA GLY A 9 41.07 -36.87 6.78
C GLY A 9 39.83 -36.62 5.88
N GLN A 10 39.15 -37.68 5.51
CA GLN A 10 37.82 -37.53 4.90
C GLN A 10 36.97 -36.75 5.91
N LEU A 11 36.49 -35.57 5.51
CA LEU A 11 35.48 -34.86 6.27
C LEU A 11 34.26 -35.79 6.38
N PRO A 12 33.66 -35.97 7.56
CA PRO A 12 32.47 -36.77 7.68
C PRO A 12 31.45 -36.21 6.70
N GLU A 13 30.86 -37.11 5.92
CA GLU A 13 29.79 -36.79 4.99
C GLU A 13 28.57 -36.24 5.81
N VAL A 14 28.42 -34.92 5.83
CA VAL A 14 27.27 -34.29 6.46
C VAL A 14 26.11 -34.52 5.53
N ARG A 15 25.36 -35.57 5.79
CA ARG A 15 24.03 -35.77 5.15
C ARG A 15 23.07 -34.81 5.83
N ILE A 16 22.82 -33.67 5.20
CA ILE A 16 21.72 -32.81 5.57
C ILE A 16 20.47 -33.55 5.05
N PRO A 17 19.59 -34.04 5.94
CA PRO A 17 18.34 -34.64 5.46
C PRO A 17 17.60 -33.58 4.66
N ILE A 18 17.31 -33.86 3.41
CA ILE A 18 16.38 -33.06 2.62
C ILE A 18 15.03 -33.30 3.26
N THR A 19 14.63 -32.45 4.18
CA THR A 19 13.30 -32.50 4.77
C THR A 19 12.33 -32.19 3.64
N GLU A 20 11.40 -33.10 3.37
CA GLU A 20 10.37 -32.88 2.36
C GLU A 20 9.64 -31.58 2.67
N ILE A 21 9.65 -30.64 1.73
CA ILE A 21 8.95 -29.35 1.91
C ILE A 21 7.46 -29.64 1.92
N LYS A 22 6.83 -29.52 3.09
CA LYS A 22 5.37 -29.62 3.21
C LYS A 22 4.71 -28.57 2.34
N ARG A 23 3.65 -28.94 1.67
CA ARG A 23 2.86 -28.10 0.79
C ARG A 23 1.41 -28.11 1.24
N PHE A 24 0.77 -26.95 1.20
CA PHE A 24 -0.60 -26.73 1.66
C PHE A 24 -1.39 -26.06 0.55
N ALA A 25 -2.57 -26.55 0.21
CA ALA A 25 -3.46 -25.83 -0.67
C ALA A 25 -4.06 -24.61 0.07
N LEU A 26 -4.25 -23.50 -0.65
CA LEU A 26 -4.98 -22.34 -0.14
C LEU A 26 -6.36 -22.28 -0.82
N ASN A 27 -7.40 -22.36 -0.01
CA ASN A 27 -8.78 -22.18 -0.42
C ASN A 27 -9.23 -20.75 -0.14
N LEU A 28 -9.64 -20.02 -1.15
CA LEU A 28 -10.14 -18.64 -1.07
C LEU A 28 -11.67 -18.67 -1.17
N GLN A 29 -12.35 -18.12 -0.17
CA GLN A 29 -13.81 -18.06 -0.12
C GLN A 29 -14.23 -16.61 0.09
N ALA A 30 -14.94 -16.03 -0.87
CA ALA A 30 -15.48 -14.68 -0.77
C ALA A 30 -17.01 -14.69 -0.67
N ASN A 31 -17.55 -13.65 -0.02
CA ASN A 31 -19.00 -13.42 0.06
C ASN A 31 -19.59 -12.88 -1.24
N VAL A 32 -18.77 -12.59 -2.26
CA VAL A 32 -19.17 -12.09 -3.59
C VAL A 32 -18.37 -12.79 -4.68
N ASP A 33 -18.95 -12.86 -5.88
CA ASP A 33 -18.29 -13.47 -7.05
C ASP A 33 -17.26 -12.54 -7.70
N SER A 34 -16.44 -13.10 -8.59
CA SER A 34 -15.51 -12.37 -9.47
C SER A 34 -14.49 -11.49 -8.73
N VAL A 35 -14.00 -11.96 -7.58
CA VAL A 35 -12.93 -11.31 -6.82
C VAL A 35 -11.58 -11.62 -7.46
N GLN A 36 -10.73 -10.59 -7.59
CA GLN A 36 -9.35 -10.73 -8.03
C GLN A 36 -8.44 -10.91 -6.82
N TYR A 37 -7.60 -11.95 -6.84
CA TYR A 37 -6.68 -12.26 -5.74
C TYR A 37 -5.24 -12.00 -6.15
N THR A 38 -4.47 -11.46 -5.23
CA THR A 38 -3.01 -11.36 -5.31
C THR A 38 -2.43 -11.89 -3.99
N ILE A 39 -1.55 -12.88 -4.09
CA ILE A 39 -0.91 -13.48 -2.92
C ILE A 39 0.59 -13.24 -3.05
N THR A 40 1.18 -12.64 -2.04
CA THR A 40 2.62 -12.34 -2.03
C THR A 40 3.30 -12.96 -0.82
N MET A 41 4.57 -13.34 -0.99
CA MET A 41 5.47 -13.77 0.07
C MET A 41 6.82 -13.08 -0.16
N ASP A 42 7.33 -12.36 0.83
CA ASP A 42 8.60 -11.61 0.76
C ASP A 42 8.70 -10.65 -0.45
N GLY A 43 7.56 -10.12 -0.89
CA GLY A 43 7.44 -9.22 -2.06
C GLY A 43 7.22 -9.92 -3.40
N ASP A 44 7.41 -11.23 -3.48
CA ASP A 44 7.16 -12.00 -4.70
C ASP A 44 5.70 -12.43 -4.79
N THR A 45 5.10 -12.29 -5.98
CA THR A 45 3.72 -12.70 -6.24
C THR A 45 3.65 -14.18 -6.60
N LEU A 46 2.85 -14.95 -5.84
CA LEU A 46 2.54 -16.33 -6.16
C LEU A 46 1.62 -16.39 -7.38
N GLN A 47 1.94 -17.33 -8.27
CA GLN A 47 1.05 -17.67 -9.39
C GLN A 47 0.22 -18.90 -9.03
N PRO A 48 -1.06 -18.93 -9.38
CA PRO A 48 -1.86 -20.15 -9.26
C PRO A 48 -1.40 -21.22 -10.26
N ASP A 49 -1.71 -22.46 -9.99
CA ASP A 49 -1.52 -23.56 -10.95
C ASP A 49 -2.52 -23.49 -12.11
N THR A 50 -2.50 -24.48 -12.99
CA THR A 50 -3.39 -24.57 -14.16
C THR A 50 -4.87 -24.68 -13.81
N ASP A 51 -5.18 -25.11 -12.59
CA ASP A 51 -6.54 -25.24 -12.05
C ASP A 51 -6.97 -24.00 -11.23
N GLY A 52 -6.12 -22.95 -11.19
CA GLY A 52 -6.37 -21.72 -10.44
C GLY A 52 -6.13 -21.86 -8.94
N LYS A 53 -5.45 -22.91 -8.48
CA LYS A 53 -5.17 -23.16 -7.06
C LYS A 53 -3.80 -22.63 -6.66
N TYR A 54 -3.72 -22.12 -5.44
CA TYR A 54 -2.46 -21.69 -4.83
C TYR A 54 -1.90 -22.76 -3.92
N THR A 55 -0.59 -22.99 -4.02
CA THR A 55 0.15 -23.90 -3.14
C THR A 55 1.10 -23.10 -2.26
N LEU A 56 0.98 -23.25 -0.95
CA LEU A 56 1.80 -22.57 0.05
C LEU A 56 2.86 -23.51 0.60
N THR A 57 4.00 -22.93 0.99
CA THR A 57 5.07 -23.56 1.77
C THR A 57 5.25 -22.80 3.07
N TYR A 58 6.31 -23.08 3.84
CA TYR A 58 6.61 -22.28 5.04
C TYR A 58 6.89 -20.81 4.67
N GLY A 59 6.30 -19.88 5.40
CA GLY A 59 6.49 -18.44 5.19
C GLY A 59 5.28 -17.63 5.65
N THR A 60 5.41 -16.31 5.53
CA THR A 60 4.31 -15.36 5.78
C THR A 60 3.83 -14.79 4.47
N TYR A 61 2.54 -14.92 4.24
CA TYR A 61 1.86 -14.50 3.02
C TYR A 61 0.95 -13.32 3.30
N ILE A 62 0.87 -12.40 2.35
CA ILE A 62 -0.17 -11.37 2.31
C ILE A 62 -1.16 -11.75 1.22
N ILE A 63 -2.40 -11.92 1.60
CA ILE A 63 -3.53 -12.18 0.70
C ILE A 63 -4.27 -10.87 0.50
N LYS A 64 -4.28 -10.37 -0.74
CA LYS A 64 -5.03 -9.19 -1.18
C LYS A 64 -6.19 -9.65 -2.05
N ALA A 65 -7.38 -9.12 -1.79
CA ALA A 65 -8.55 -9.34 -2.62
C ALA A 65 -9.13 -7.98 -3.04
N SER A 66 -9.47 -7.85 -4.32
CA SER A 66 -10.02 -6.62 -4.90
C SER A 66 -11.16 -6.91 -5.87
N LYS A 67 -12.12 -6.00 -5.91
CA LYS A 67 -13.24 -6.02 -6.84
C LYS A 67 -13.75 -4.59 -7.01
N GLN A 68 -14.10 -4.23 -8.23
CA GLN A 68 -14.67 -2.90 -8.52
C GLN A 68 -15.93 -2.67 -7.68
N GLY A 69 -16.07 -1.50 -7.07
CA GLY A 69 -17.16 -1.15 -6.17
C GLY A 69 -17.02 -1.68 -4.74
N TYR A 70 -15.88 -2.27 -4.39
CA TYR A 70 -15.60 -2.79 -3.05
C TYR A 70 -14.29 -2.24 -2.48
N ARG A 71 -14.21 -2.19 -1.16
CA ARG A 71 -12.95 -1.89 -0.45
C ARG A 71 -11.97 -3.05 -0.66
N CYS A 72 -10.70 -2.73 -0.79
CA CYS A 72 -9.64 -3.73 -0.90
C CYS A 72 -9.51 -4.49 0.43
N PHE A 73 -9.63 -5.80 0.37
CA PHE A 73 -9.38 -6.68 1.51
C PHE A 73 -7.91 -7.09 1.56
N ARG A 74 -7.34 -7.16 2.77
CA ARG A 74 -6.00 -7.72 3.00
C ARG A 74 -5.98 -8.51 4.31
N THR A 75 -5.23 -9.60 4.30
CA THR A 75 -4.93 -10.37 5.51
C THR A 75 -3.56 -11.04 5.40
N GLY A 76 -2.92 -11.27 6.54
CA GLY A 76 -1.71 -12.07 6.66
C GLY A 76 -2.04 -13.54 6.95
N LEU A 77 -1.28 -14.46 6.37
CA LEU A 77 -1.33 -15.89 6.66
C LEU A 77 0.09 -16.41 6.87
N THR A 78 0.37 -17.00 8.02
CA THR A 78 1.69 -17.56 8.32
C THR A 78 1.62 -19.09 8.35
N ILE A 79 2.45 -19.73 7.54
CA ILE A 79 2.63 -21.18 7.49
C ILE A 79 3.91 -21.54 8.23
N THR A 80 3.78 -22.38 9.26
CA THR A 80 4.89 -22.82 10.10
C THR A 80 5.00 -24.35 10.08
N ASP A 81 6.03 -24.88 10.74
CA ASP A 81 6.22 -26.33 10.90
C ASP A 81 5.03 -27.04 11.60
N GLY A 82 4.35 -26.31 12.50
CA GLY A 82 3.15 -26.78 13.18
C GLY A 82 1.84 -26.63 12.39
N THR A 83 1.88 -26.09 11.16
CA THR A 83 0.67 -25.96 10.33
C THR A 83 0.22 -27.33 9.84
N GLU A 84 -1.06 -27.62 9.98
CA GLU A 84 -1.68 -28.87 9.54
C GLU A 84 -2.80 -28.60 8.54
N GLY A 85 -2.92 -29.48 7.53
CA GLY A 85 -3.96 -29.45 6.50
C GLY A 85 -3.94 -28.23 5.59
N ASP A 86 -4.85 -28.23 4.64
CA ASP A 86 -5.06 -27.13 3.71
C ASP A 86 -5.61 -25.90 4.43
N GLN A 87 -5.22 -24.74 3.96
CA GLN A 87 -5.59 -23.46 4.56
C GLN A 87 -6.81 -22.85 3.86
N THR A 88 -7.68 -22.21 4.63
CA THR A 88 -8.83 -21.48 4.09
C THR A 88 -8.75 -20.02 4.51
N CYS A 89 -8.84 -19.10 3.56
CA CYS A 89 -9.00 -17.69 3.81
C CYS A 89 -10.42 -17.25 3.43
N ILE A 90 -11.14 -16.77 4.42
CA ILE A 90 -12.47 -16.17 4.23
C ILE A 90 -12.27 -14.68 3.93
N VAL A 91 -12.79 -14.24 2.80
CA VAL A 91 -12.66 -12.87 2.29
C VAL A 91 -14.02 -12.19 2.35
N GLU A 92 -14.18 -11.29 3.30
CA GLU A 92 -15.40 -10.48 3.42
C GLU A 92 -15.20 -9.16 2.68
N MET A 93 -15.69 -9.11 1.45
CA MET A 93 -15.67 -7.89 0.64
C MET A 93 -16.77 -6.94 1.13
N VAL A 94 -16.38 -5.70 1.43
CA VAL A 94 -17.27 -4.62 1.88
C VAL A 94 -17.45 -3.65 0.72
N GLU A 95 -18.69 -3.28 0.41
CA GLU A 95 -18.99 -2.30 -0.64
C GLU A 95 -18.32 -0.96 -0.34
N ALA A 96 -17.74 -0.36 -1.36
CA ALA A 96 -17.27 1.02 -1.32
C ALA A 96 -18.44 1.98 -1.32
N GLY A 97 -18.33 3.09 -0.60
CA GLY A 97 -19.29 4.18 -0.72
C GLY A 97 -19.32 4.77 -2.13
N ALA A 98 -20.36 5.58 -2.43
CA ALA A 98 -20.55 6.20 -3.74
C ALA A 98 -19.33 7.01 -4.23
N ASN A 99 -18.50 7.52 -3.33
CA ASN A 99 -17.28 8.30 -3.61
C ASN A 99 -16.00 7.48 -3.40
N GLY A 100 -16.12 6.16 -3.25
CA GLY A 100 -14.98 5.25 -3.04
C GLY A 100 -14.13 5.09 -4.29
N TRP A 101 -12.81 5.06 -4.10
CA TRP A 101 -11.86 4.81 -5.17
C TRP A 101 -11.69 3.30 -5.41
N ASP A 102 -11.57 2.92 -6.68
CA ASP A 102 -11.36 1.51 -7.08
C ASP A 102 -9.88 1.12 -7.21
N GLY A 103 -8.97 2.03 -6.84
CA GLY A 103 -7.53 1.81 -6.92
C GLY A 103 -6.90 2.09 -8.28
N THR A 104 -7.68 2.40 -9.31
CA THR A 104 -7.20 2.53 -10.70
C THR A 104 -7.79 3.71 -11.47
N THR A 105 -9.05 4.01 -11.27
CA THR A 105 -9.74 5.08 -12.01
C THR A 105 -9.18 6.45 -11.63
N LEU A 106 -8.90 7.25 -12.65
CA LEU A 106 -8.54 8.66 -12.54
C LEU A 106 -9.65 9.50 -13.21
N ALA A 107 -10.29 10.37 -12.44
CA ALA A 107 -11.32 11.28 -12.93
C ALA A 107 -10.82 12.73 -12.80
N GLU A 108 -10.92 13.52 -13.86
CA GLU A 108 -10.53 14.92 -13.81
C GLU A 108 -11.44 15.72 -12.88
N ALA A 109 -10.83 16.40 -11.90
CA ALA A 109 -11.56 17.28 -10.99
C ALA A 109 -11.92 18.60 -11.67
N GLU A 110 -13.07 19.17 -11.32
CA GLU A 110 -13.53 20.47 -11.81
C GLU A 110 -12.60 21.59 -11.35
N LEU A 111 -12.19 22.47 -12.25
CA LEU A 111 -11.38 23.65 -11.96
C LEU A 111 -12.27 24.89 -11.80
N VAL A 112 -12.34 25.43 -10.58
CA VAL A 112 -13.11 26.64 -10.26
C VAL A 112 -12.14 27.68 -9.69
N ASP A 113 -12.08 28.84 -10.32
CA ASP A 113 -11.20 29.97 -9.92
C ASP A 113 -9.74 29.57 -9.65
N GLY A 114 -9.22 28.64 -10.45
CA GLY A 114 -7.83 28.14 -10.32
C GLY A 114 -7.60 27.10 -9.22
N VAL A 115 -8.65 26.59 -8.58
CA VAL A 115 -8.62 25.56 -7.53
C VAL A 115 -9.43 24.34 -7.95
N TYR A 116 -8.82 23.17 -7.98
CA TYR A 116 -9.51 21.92 -8.29
C TYR A 116 -10.45 21.50 -7.15
N GLN A 117 -11.70 21.22 -7.48
CA GLN A 117 -12.74 20.80 -6.54
C GLN A 117 -12.79 19.27 -6.52
N ILE A 118 -12.31 18.65 -5.44
CA ILE A 118 -12.22 17.18 -5.34
C ILE A 118 -13.42 16.64 -4.60
N THR A 119 -14.23 15.82 -5.28
CA THR A 119 -15.45 15.24 -4.76
C THR A 119 -15.39 13.72 -4.55
N SER A 120 -14.37 13.05 -5.11
CA SER A 120 -14.23 11.59 -5.07
C SER A 120 -12.78 11.13 -4.96
N GLY A 121 -12.58 9.86 -4.59
CA GLY A 121 -11.25 9.26 -4.54
C GLY A 121 -10.58 9.17 -5.91
N ALA A 122 -11.34 9.00 -7.00
CA ALA A 122 -10.83 9.00 -8.36
C ALA A 122 -10.27 10.37 -8.78
N GLU A 123 -10.93 11.47 -8.34
CA GLU A 123 -10.43 12.83 -8.57
C GLU A 123 -9.20 13.15 -7.71
N LEU A 124 -9.17 12.68 -6.45
CA LEU A 124 -7.98 12.83 -5.61
C LEU A 124 -6.78 12.06 -6.21
N ALA A 125 -7.01 10.86 -6.74
CA ALA A 125 -5.97 10.07 -7.41
C ALA A 125 -5.51 10.73 -8.71
N TRP A 126 -6.41 11.31 -9.49
CA TRP A 126 -6.06 12.12 -10.67
C TRP A 126 -5.23 13.36 -10.28
N PHE A 127 -5.63 14.08 -9.23
CA PHE A 127 -4.86 15.21 -8.73
C PHE A 127 -3.44 14.80 -8.31
N ALA A 128 -3.31 13.69 -7.58
CA ALA A 128 -2.02 13.13 -7.22
C ALA A 128 -1.17 12.79 -8.44
N ALA A 129 -1.76 12.17 -9.46
CA ALA A 129 -1.08 11.84 -10.71
C ALA A 129 -0.61 13.10 -11.47
N ARG A 130 -1.42 14.17 -11.50
CA ARG A 130 -1.04 15.47 -12.10
C ARG A 130 0.15 16.10 -11.39
N VAL A 131 0.10 16.18 -10.06
CA VAL A 131 1.21 16.69 -9.24
C VAL A 131 2.48 15.89 -9.50
N ASN A 132 2.38 14.56 -9.43
CA ASN A 132 3.52 13.66 -9.63
C ASN A 132 4.03 13.66 -11.08
N GLY A 133 3.19 14.07 -12.04
CA GLY A 133 3.52 14.27 -13.45
C GLY A 133 4.21 15.58 -13.78
N GLY A 134 4.33 16.51 -12.81
CA GLY A 134 5.05 17.78 -13.01
C GLY A 134 4.27 19.05 -12.68
N ASP A 135 2.97 18.97 -12.43
CA ASP A 135 2.12 20.12 -12.09
C ASP A 135 2.20 20.44 -10.59
N TYR A 136 3.41 20.63 -10.08
CA TYR A 136 3.70 20.70 -8.63
C TYR A 136 2.96 21.78 -7.85
N SER A 137 2.52 22.86 -8.50
CA SER A 137 1.95 24.06 -7.86
C SER A 137 0.43 24.20 -8.01
N ILE A 138 -0.26 23.21 -8.58
CA ILE A 138 -1.72 23.23 -8.65
C ILE A 138 -2.33 23.15 -7.25
N SER A 139 -3.46 23.82 -7.07
CA SER A 139 -4.17 23.85 -5.78
C SER A 139 -5.47 23.10 -5.86
N ALA A 140 -5.88 22.51 -4.72
CA ALA A 140 -7.13 21.78 -4.63
C ALA A 140 -7.83 22.00 -3.29
N LYS A 141 -9.12 21.64 -3.29
CA LYS A 141 -9.99 21.67 -2.12
C LYS A 141 -10.90 20.45 -2.10
N LEU A 142 -11.04 19.82 -0.96
CA LEU A 142 -12.01 18.76 -0.77
C LEU A 142 -13.43 19.34 -0.64
N MET A 143 -14.36 18.73 -1.34
CA MET A 143 -15.78 19.06 -1.33
C MET A 143 -16.62 18.02 -0.58
N ASN A 144 -16.06 16.82 -0.37
CA ASN A 144 -16.68 15.70 0.33
C ASN A 144 -15.63 14.94 1.14
N ASP A 145 -16.06 14.09 2.04
CA ASP A 145 -15.24 13.02 2.57
C ASP A 145 -14.85 12.05 1.46
N ILE A 146 -13.60 11.62 1.45
CA ILE A 146 -13.02 10.76 0.43
C ILE A 146 -12.73 9.39 1.03
N ASP A 147 -13.12 8.32 0.35
CA ASP A 147 -12.73 6.95 0.69
C ASP A 147 -11.78 6.38 -0.38
N LEU A 148 -10.52 6.15 0.01
CA LEU A 148 -9.51 5.50 -0.82
C LEU A 148 -9.63 3.97 -0.80
N CYS A 149 -10.61 3.44 -0.07
CA CYS A 149 -11.00 2.03 -0.05
C CYS A 149 -9.85 1.06 0.25
N ALA A 150 -8.82 1.51 0.95
CA ALA A 150 -7.62 0.76 1.27
C ALA A 150 -6.88 0.21 0.03
N TYR A 151 -7.03 0.83 -1.13
CA TYR A 151 -6.15 0.55 -2.27
C TYR A 151 -4.77 1.20 -2.09
N ASP A 152 -3.76 0.64 -2.78
CA ASP A 152 -2.38 1.13 -2.68
C ASP A 152 -2.30 2.58 -3.15
N TRP A 153 -1.86 3.47 -2.26
CA TRP A 153 -1.75 4.90 -2.53
C TRP A 153 -0.34 5.30 -2.91
N THR A 154 -0.24 6.19 -3.89
CA THR A 154 1.01 6.88 -4.21
C THR A 154 0.96 8.29 -3.64
N PRO A 155 1.89 8.68 -2.74
CA PRO A 155 1.90 10.00 -2.12
C PRO A 155 1.85 11.15 -3.12
N ILE A 156 1.14 12.23 -2.76
CA ILE A 156 1.15 13.49 -3.50
C ILE A 156 2.49 14.20 -3.24
N GLY A 157 3.24 14.50 -4.30
CA GLY A 157 4.60 15.05 -4.19
C GLY A 157 5.65 13.95 -3.99
N GLY A 158 6.70 14.03 -4.77
CA GLY A 158 7.76 13.01 -4.83
C GLY A 158 8.76 13.11 -3.69
N GLU A 159 9.80 12.29 -3.77
CA GLU A 159 10.82 12.11 -2.72
C GLU A 159 11.93 13.19 -2.74
N LYS A 160 11.86 14.16 -3.64
CA LYS A 160 12.91 15.18 -3.81
C LYS A 160 12.30 16.57 -3.81
N SER A 161 13.08 17.56 -3.38
CA SER A 161 12.64 18.96 -3.41
C SER A 161 12.16 19.44 -4.78
N LYS A 162 12.71 18.90 -5.86
CA LYS A 162 12.31 19.23 -7.24
C LYS A 162 10.95 18.67 -7.64
N THR A 163 10.49 17.62 -6.97
CA THR A 163 9.22 16.94 -7.22
C THR A 163 8.25 17.09 -6.04
N ALA A 164 8.61 17.95 -5.08
CA ALA A 164 7.76 18.26 -3.93
C ALA A 164 6.48 18.97 -4.38
N TYR A 165 5.39 18.72 -3.69
CA TYR A 165 4.15 19.47 -3.88
C TYR A 165 4.34 20.93 -3.38
N GLN A 166 3.88 21.89 -4.16
CA GLN A 166 4.10 23.32 -3.94
C GLN A 166 2.81 24.16 -3.96
N GLY A 167 1.66 23.52 -4.07
CA GLY A 167 0.37 24.17 -4.09
C GLY A 167 -0.26 24.36 -2.70
N THR A 168 -1.49 24.83 -2.71
CA THR A 168 -2.35 24.86 -1.52
C THR A 168 -3.38 23.72 -1.61
N PHE A 169 -3.56 22.99 -0.51
CA PHE A 169 -4.56 21.96 -0.41
C PHE A 169 -5.44 22.19 0.82
N GLU A 170 -6.71 22.48 0.58
CA GLU A 170 -7.70 22.71 1.62
C GLU A 170 -8.55 21.46 1.83
N GLY A 171 -8.41 20.81 2.97
CA GLY A 171 -9.25 19.68 3.37
C GLY A 171 -10.68 20.08 3.70
N ASN A 172 -10.92 21.38 3.98
CA ASN A 172 -12.25 21.96 4.25
C ASN A 172 -13.03 21.25 5.38
N GLY A 173 -12.29 20.63 6.33
CA GLY A 173 -12.85 19.86 7.43
C GLY A 173 -13.21 18.41 7.08
N HIS A 174 -12.98 17.99 5.84
CA HIS A 174 -13.29 16.64 5.37
C HIS A 174 -12.22 15.60 5.77
N THR A 175 -12.64 14.34 5.70
CA THR A 175 -11.80 13.17 6.00
C THR A 175 -11.38 12.46 4.70
N VAL A 176 -10.12 12.05 4.64
CA VAL A 176 -9.63 11.02 3.70
C VAL A 176 -9.47 9.73 4.47
N ASP A 177 -10.34 8.78 4.22
CA ASP A 177 -10.34 7.45 4.83
C ASP A 177 -9.74 6.39 3.90
N GLY A 178 -9.30 5.27 4.48
CA GLY A 178 -8.79 4.14 3.73
C GLY A 178 -7.45 4.40 3.04
N LEU A 179 -6.65 5.37 3.52
CA LEU A 179 -5.27 5.50 3.05
C LEU A 179 -4.53 4.20 3.34
N TYR A 180 -3.91 3.61 2.31
CA TYR A 180 -3.08 2.42 2.48
C TYR A 180 -1.76 2.55 1.75
N ILE A 181 -0.66 2.44 2.49
CA ILE A 181 0.70 2.40 1.97
C ILE A 181 1.46 1.32 2.74
N HIS A 182 2.06 0.37 2.01
CA HIS A 182 2.92 -0.65 2.60
C HIS A 182 4.08 -0.94 1.64
N ASN A 183 5.25 -0.35 1.92
CA ASN A 183 6.44 -0.49 1.06
C ASN A 183 7.72 -0.10 1.80
N ASP A 184 8.88 -0.31 1.18
CA ASP A 184 10.21 0.04 1.71
C ASP A 184 10.73 1.40 1.21
N LYS A 185 9.83 2.31 0.82
CA LYS A 185 10.21 3.64 0.33
C LYS A 185 10.31 4.66 1.47
N THR A 186 10.84 5.84 1.14
CA THR A 186 10.87 7.00 2.02
C THR A 186 9.75 7.98 1.66
N TYR A 187 9.42 8.91 2.59
CA TYR A 187 8.43 9.97 2.38
C TYR A 187 7.02 9.45 2.07
N GLN A 188 6.51 8.57 2.91
CA GLN A 188 5.23 7.92 2.72
C GLN A 188 4.14 8.49 3.65
N ALA A 189 3.12 9.09 3.05
CA ALA A 189 1.91 9.64 3.67
C ALA A 189 0.89 9.96 2.59
N LEU A 190 -0.23 10.63 2.92
CA LEU A 190 -1.11 11.21 1.89
C LEU A 190 -0.32 12.18 0.99
N PHE A 191 0.48 13.08 1.61
CA PHE A 191 1.48 13.92 0.93
C PHE A 191 2.88 13.45 1.29
N GLY A 192 3.70 13.13 0.29
CA GLY A 192 5.07 12.67 0.50
C GLY A 192 6.00 13.81 0.95
N TYR A 193 6.40 14.66 0.02
CA TYR A 193 7.22 15.83 0.28
C TYR A 193 6.48 17.10 -0.16
N ILE A 194 6.36 18.07 0.73
CA ILE A 194 5.81 19.39 0.43
C ILE A 194 6.87 20.48 0.60
N MET A 195 6.83 21.52 -0.22
CA MET A 195 7.74 22.68 -0.14
C MET A 195 7.05 23.93 -0.70
N ASN A 196 7.16 25.08 -0.04
CA ASN A 196 6.41 26.30 -0.39
C ASN A 196 4.89 26.02 -0.51
N SER A 197 4.34 25.20 0.36
CA SER A 197 3.00 24.62 0.26
C SER A 197 2.22 24.85 1.54
N HIS A 198 0.90 24.87 1.43
CA HIS A 198 0.00 24.95 2.57
C HIS A 198 -1.04 23.81 2.51
N ILE A 199 -1.04 22.96 3.52
CA ILE A 199 -2.03 21.89 3.72
C ILE A 199 -2.86 22.22 4.95
N SER A 200 -4.17 22.27 4.83
CA SER A 200 -5.02 22.66 5.94
C SER A 200 -6.34 21.90 6.04
N GLY A 201 -6.85 21.75 7.26
CA GLY A 201 -8.22 21.35 7.55
C GLY A 201 -8.59 19.93 7.07
N ILE A 202 -7.67 18.96 7.11
CA ILE A 202 -7.90 17.59 6.67
C ILE A 202 -7.70 16.59 7.82
N THR A 203 -8.54 15.56 7.88
CA THR A 203 -8.33 14.38 8.71
C THR A 203 -7.97 13.20 7.82
N VAL A 204 -6.94 12.43 8.19
CA VAL A 204 -6.51 11.24 7.42
C VAL A 204 -6.60 10.01 8.30
N CYS A 205 -7.28 8.97 7.80
CA CYS A 205 -7.42 7.66 8.44
C CYS A 205 -6.88 6.57 7.51
N GLY A 206 -6.33 5.48 8.09
CA GLY A 206 -5.83 4.36 7.32
C GLY A 206 -4.58 3.72 7.90
N GLU A 207 -3.72 3.20 7.06
CA GLU A 207 -2.50 2.49 7.44
C GLU A 207 -1.33 2.89 6.54
N VAL A 208 -0.21 3.27 7.15
CA VAL A 208 1.02 3.65 6.45
C VAL A 208 2.21 2.94 7.09
N SER A 209 2.81 2.01 6.35
CA SER A 209 4.01 1.28 6.75
C SER A 209 5.11 1.47 5.71
N ALA A 210 6.27 1.98 6.12
CA ALA A 210 7.34 2.29 5.19
C ALA A 210 8.71 2.38 5.89
N LYS A 211 9.75 2.63 5.10
CA LYS A 211 11.13 2.62 5.59
C LYS A 211 11.49 3.82 6.47
N GLN A 212 11.10 5.04 6.06
CA GLN A 212 11.55 6.27 6.71
C GLN A 212 10.67 7.47 6.31
N TYR A 213 10.50 8.45 7.21
CA TYR A 213 9.61 9.60 7.03
C TYR A 213 8.19 9.15 6.72
N VAL A 214 7.54 8.58 7.72
CA VAL A 214 6.21 7.97 7.62
C VAL A 214 5.21 8.77 8.43
N ALA A 215 4.07 9.10 7.85
CA ALA A 215 3.02 9.86 8.52
C ALA A 215 1.64 9.58 7.88
N GLY A 216 0.56 10.04 8.52
CA GLY A 216 -0.76 10.03 7.88
C GLY A 216 -0.93 11.17 6.88
N VAL A 217 -0.65 12.42 7.27
CA VAL A 217 -0.94 13.61 6.44
C VAL A 217 0.25 14.00 5.57
N VAL A 218 1.39 14.37 6.16
CA VAL A 218 2.58 14.85 5.45
C VAL A 218 3.81 14.15 5.99
N ALA A 219 4.55 13.46 5.13
CA ALA A 219 5.75 12.72 5.54
C ALA A 219 6.97 13.62 5.73
N TYR A 220 7.13 14.63 4.87
CA TYR A 220 8.25 15.58 4.97
C TYR A 220 7.82 16.99 4.58
N MET A 221 8.13 17.93 5.44
CA MET A 221 7.82 19.35 5.26
C MET A 221 9.10 20.15 5.01
N GLY A 222 9.25 20.66 3.79
CA GLY A 222 10.35 21.52 3.39
C GLY A 222 10.13 22.98 3.78
N THR A 223 11.01 23.86 3.29
CA THR A 223 10.98 25.28 3.62
C THR A 223 9.70 25.97 3.16
N LYS A 224 9.26 27.00 3.91
CA LYS A 224 8.07 27.81 3.63
C LYS A 224 6.79 26.99 3.43
N SER A 225 6.66 25.88 4.16
CA SER A 225 5.47 25.05 4.17
C SER A 225 4.74 25.18 5.49
N TYR A 226 3.42 25.02 5.44
CA TYR A 226 2.54 25.10 6.61
C TYR A 226 1.56 23.92 6.57
N VAL A 227 1.33 23.34 7.75
CA VAL A 227 0.30 22.30 7.96
C VAL A 227 -0.48 22.75 9.19
N ASP A 228 -1.75 23.07 9.03
CA ASP A 228 -2.59 23.52 10.14
C ASP A 228 -3.98 22.88 10.11
N ARG A 229 -4.57 22.75 11.29
CA ARG A 229 -5.91 22.15 11.47
C ARG A 229 -6.05 20.76 10.84
N CYS A 230 -4.95 20.02 10.79
CA CYS A 230 -4.92 18.66 10.28
C CYS A 230 -4.87 17.65 11.41
N ALA A 231 -5.48 16.49 11.21
CA ALA A 231 -5.44 15.36 12.14
C ALA A 231 -5.05 14.07 11.40
N SER A 232 -4.40 13.15 12.11
CA SER A 232 -4.15 11.80 11.62
C SER A 232 -4.64 10.78 12.63
N ASN A 233 -5.52 9.90 12.19
CA ASN A 233 -5.95 8.69 12.87
C ASN A 233 -5.41 7.43 12.15
N ALA A 234 -4.40 7.61 11.28
CA ALA A 234 -3.76 6.50 10.60
C ALA A 234 -2.82 5.75 11.54
N THR A 235 -2.78 4.41 11.41
CA THR A 235 -1.73 3.59 11.99
C THR A 235 -0.45 3.78 11.20
N VAL A 236 0.66 4.13 11.87
CA VAL A 236 1.95 4.43 11.24
C VAL A 236 3.02 3.51 11.81
N THR A 237 3.75 2.79 10.94
CA THR A 237 4.82 1.85 11.31
C THR A 237 6.06 1.96 10.41
#